data_fc7280730ca2fd948209cc51ac05cdf1
#
_entry.id   fc7280730ca2fd948209cc51ac05cdf1
#
_cell.length_a   1.000
_cell.length_b   1.000
_cell.length_c   1.000
_cell.angle_alpha   90.00
_cell.angle_beta   90.00
_cell.angle_gamma   90.00
#
_symmetry.space_group_name_H-M   'P 1'
#
loop_
_entity.id
_entity.type
_entity.pdbx_description
1 polymer ?
#
loop_
_entity_poly.entity_id
_entity_poly.type
_entity_poly.pdbx_seq_one_letter_code
_entity_poly.pdbx_strand_id
1 'polypeptide(L)'
;MKLLIFQQVEVEGPGLLGEFLKRWGIPFDTVAFYKGDRIPHLALYDAIIVLGGPMNVYEEGQYPHLVDEDYAIKQGVSLGIPYLGICL
;
A
#
# COMPACT_ATOMS: atom_id res chain seq x y z
N MET A 1 6.12 -13.92 -7.91
CA MET A 1 5.71 -12.51 -7.77
C MET A 1 5.18 -12.26 -6.37
N LYS A 2 5.63 -11.23 -5.72
CA LYS A 2 5.15 -10.85 -4.40
C LYS A 2 4.71 -9.39 -4.42
N LEU A 3 3.50 -9.11 -3.90
CA LEU A 3 2.91 -7.78 -3.90
C LEU A 3 2.93 -7.16 -2.50
N LEU A 4 3.00 -5.83 -2.46
CA LEU A 4 2.86 -5.08 -1.22
C LEU A 4 1.62 -4.19 -1.34
N ILE A 5 0.72 -4.27 -0.36
CA ILE A 5 -0.52 -3.49 -0.33
C ILE A 5 -0.44 -2.45 0.78
N PHE A 6 -0.66 -1.18 0.44
CA PHE A 6 -0.75 -0.09 1.41
C PHE A 6 -2.21 0.16 1.74
N GLN A 7 -2.60 -0.09 2.98
CA GLN A 7 -3.96 0.10 3.48
C GLN A 7 -4.03 1.31 4.41
N GLN A 8 -4.87 2.28 4.06
CA GLN A 8 -4.97 3.56 4.76
C GLN A 8 -5.83 3.47 6.02
N VAL A 9 -6.98 2.81 5.92
CA VAL A 9 -7.95 2.69 7.00
C VAL A 9 -8.50 1.27 7.07
N GLU A 10 -9.03 0.89 8.24
CA GLU A 10 -9.49 -0.47 8.48
C GLU A 10 -10.61 -0.91 7.52
N VAL A 11 -11.58 -0.03 7.29
CA VAL A 11 -12.76 -0.35 6.48
C VAL A 11 -12.47 -0.45 4.99
N GLU A 12 -11.34 0.07 4.54
CA GLU A 12 -10.94 0.04 3.14
C GLU A 12 -9.72 -0.85 2.94
N GLY A 13 -9.86 -2.10 3.35
CA GLY A 13 -8.83 -3.11 3.19
C GLY A 13 -8.85 -3.75 1.80
N PRO A 14 -8.03 -4.78 1.58
CA PRO A 14 -7.92 -5.42 0.28
C PRO A 14 -9.19 -6.12 -0.21
N GLY A 15 -10.05 -6.59 0.68
CA GLY A 15 -11.38 -7.12 0.31
C GLY A 15 -11.34 -8.12 -0.83
N LEU A 16 -12.09 -7.83 -1.90
CA LEU A 16 -12.17 -8.69 -3.09
C LEU A 16 -10.82 -8.85 -3.77
N LEU A 17 -9.98 -7.83 -3.77
CA LEU A 17 -8.64 -7.93 -4.33
C LEU A 17 -7.82 -8.97 -3.57
N GLY A 18 -7.87 -8.94 -2.24
CA GLY A 18 -7.16 -9.92 -1.40
C GLY A 18 -7.64 -11.34 -1.67
N GLU A 19 -8.96 -11.54 -1.80
CA GLU A 19 -9.53 -12.84 -2.14
C GLU A 19 -9.08 -13.31 -3.52
N PHE A 20 -9.06 -12.40 -4.50
CA PHE A 20 -8.59 -12.69 -5.84
C PHE A 20 -7.13 -13.14 -5.85
N LEU A 21 -6.27 -12.42 -5.13
CA LEU A 21 -4.85 -12.76 -5.04
C LEU A 21 -4.63 -14.12 -4.39
N LYS A 22 -5.38 -14.43 -3.34
CA LYS A 22 -5.32 -15.73 -2.69
C LYS A 22 -5.77 -16.84 -3.63
N ARG A 23 -6.84 -16.62 -4.36
CA ARG A 23 -7.39 -17.58 -5.32
C ARG A 23 -6.39 -17.92 -6.42
N TRP A 24 -5.63 -16.93 -6.88
CA TRP A 24 -4.64 -17.11 -7.93
C TRP A 24 -3.25 -17.48 -7.40
N GLY A 25 -3.13 -17.67 -6.09
CA GLY A 25 -1.87 -18.07 -5.48
C GLY A 25 -0.78 -17.00 -5.53
N ILE A 26 -1.18 -15.73 -5.58
CA ILE A 26 -0.23 -14.62 -5.62
C ILE A 26 0.03 -14.15 -4.18
N PRO A 27 1.26 -14.31 -3.66
CA PRO A 27 1.57 -13.88 -2.31
C PRO A 27 1.58 -12.35 -2.20
N PHE A 28 1.09 -11.84 -1.08
CA PHE A 28 1.12 -10.41 -0.81
C PHE A 28 1.23 -10.15 0.69
N ASP A 29 1.79 -8.99 1.04
CA ASP A 29 1.79 -8.48 2.40
C ASP A 29 1.03 -7.16 2.43
N THR A 30 0.45 -6.82 3.57
CA THR A 30 -0.30 -5.57 3.74
C THR A 30 0.38 -4.71 4.80
N VAL A 31 0.61 -3.44 4.47
CA VAL A 31 1.03 -2.43 5.44
C VAL A 31 -0.22 -1.68 5.87
N ALA A 32 -0.68 -1.96 7.09
CA ALA A 32 -1.85 -1.32 7.65
C ALA A 32 -1.42 -0.07 8.43
N PHE A 33 -1.44 1.07 7.77
CA PHE A 33 -0.97 2.33 8.39
C PHE A 33 -1.80 2.71 9.61
N TYR A 34 -3.09 2.38 9.62
CA TYR A 34 -3.95 2.67 10.76
C TYR A 34 -3.56 1.88 12.02
N LYS A 35 -2.80 0.80 11.86
CA LYS A 35 -2.26 0.01 12.98
C LYS A 35 -0.85 0.43 13.37
N GLY A 36 -0.25 1.35 12.64
CA GLY A 36 1.13 1.74 12.86
C GLY A 36 2.15 0.78 12.28
N ASP A 37 1.77 -0.03 11.30
CA ASP A 37 2.70 -0.96 10.64
C ASP A 37 3.82 -0.17 9.96
N ARG A 38 5.01 -0.72 10.02
CA ARG A 38 6.17 -0.15 9.34
C ARG A 38 6.23 -0.61 7.90
N ILE A 39 6.79 0.23 7.04
CA ILE A 39 7.02 -0.10 5.65
C ILE A 39 8.21 -1.06 5.58
N PRO A 40 8.03 -2.26 4.99
CA PRO A 40 9.12 -3.22 4.87
C PRO A 40 10.10 -2.82 3.78
N HIS A 41 11.16 -3.64 3.61
CA HIS A 41 12.15 -3.42 2.57
C HIS A 41 11.51 -3.61 1.19
N LEU A 42 11.43 -2.53 0.42
CA LEU A 42 10.69 -2.53 -0.86
C LEU A 42 11.28 -3.47 -1.91
N ALA A 43 12.59 -3.72 -1.86
CA ALA A 43 13.25 -4.60 -2.83
C ALA A 43 12.72 -6.05 -2.78
N LEU A 44 11.99 -6.42 -1.73
CA LEU A 44 11.39 -7.75 -1.60
C LEU A 44 10.12 -7.92 -2.45
N TYR A 45 9.62 -6.84 -3.03
CA TYR A 45 8.32 -6.84 -3.70
C TYR A 45 8.46 -6.49 -5.18
N ASP A 46 7.56 -7.07 -5.98
CA ASP A 46 7.53 -6.86 -7.43
C ASP A 46 6.60 -5.72 -7.84
N ALA A 47 5.62 -5.40 -7.00
CA ALA A 47 4.70 -4.31 -7.25
C ALA A 47 4.07 -3.82 -5.95
N ILE A 48 3.60 -2.57 -5.95
CA ILE A 48 2.92 -1.94 -4.82
C ILE A 48 1.50 -1.57 -5.25
N ILE A 49 0.51 -1.92 -4.42
CA ILE A 49 -0.88 -1.52 -4.62
C ILE A 49 -1.24 -0.58 -3.47
N VAL A 50 -1.68 0.63 -3.81
CA VAL A 50 -2.09 1.64 -2.84
C VAL A 50 -3.61 1.71 -2.83
N LEU A 51 -4.22 1.31 -1.71
CA LEU A 51 -5.67 1.40 -1.55
C LEU A 51 -6.06 2.81 -1.16
N GLY A 52 -7.24 3.25 -1.61
CA GLY A 52 -7.76 4.56 -1.28
C GLY A 52 -8.24 4.68 0.16
N GLY A 53 -8.56 5.89 0.56
CA GLY A 53 -9.09 6.21 1.86
C GLY A 53 -9.78 7.57 1.81
N PRO A 54 -10.44 7.98 2.89
CA PRO A 54 -11.15 9.26 2.92
C PRO A 54 -10.22 10.48 2.98
N MET A 55 -8.94 10.27 3.30
CA MET A 55 -7.97 11.36 3.39
C MET A 55 -7.39 11.71 2.02
N ASN A 56 -6.83 12.91 1.91
CA ASN A 56 -6.14 13.37 0.70
C ASN A 56 -4.79 13.97 1.10
N VAL A 57 -4.02 14.40 0.09
CA VAL A 57 -2.66 14.90 0.31
C VAL A 57 -2.57 16.14 1.20
N TYR A 58 -3.67 16.89 1.34
CA TYR A 58 -3.70 18.07 2.20
C TYR A 58 -3.85 17.72 3.68
N GLU A 59 -4.09 16.46 4.00
CA GLU A 59 -4.33 15.97 5.35
C GLU A 59 -3.11 15.31 5.98
N GLU A 60 -1.92 15.52 5.42
CA GLU A 60 -0.68 14.90 5.93
C GLU A 60 -0.42 15.23 7.40
N GLY A 61 -0.78 16.43 7.84
CA GLY A 61 -0.63 16.81 9.24
C GLY A 61 -1.54 16.02 10.17
N GLN A 62 -2.70 15.60 9.69
CA GLN A 62 -3.67 14.78 10.42
C GLN A 62 -3.40 13.28 10.27
N TYR A 63 -2.82 12.90 9.13
CA TYR A 63 -2.47 11.52 8.82
C TYR A 63 -0.97 11.43 8.49
N PRO A 64 -0.11 11.43 9.52
CA PRO A 64 1.35 11.48 9.30
C PRO A 64 1.90 10.36 8.43
N HIS A 65 1.24 9.20 8.37
CA HIS A 65 1.69 8.09 7.54
C HIS A 65 1.70 8.43 6.04
N LEU A 66 0.94 9.46 5.61
CA LEU A 66 0.93 9.87 4.20
C LEU A 66 2.31 10.36 3.75
N VAL A 67 3.07 10.96 4.66
CA VAL A 67 4.44 11.39 4.37
C VAL A 67 5.34 10.18 4.12
N ASP A 68 5.25 9.18 4.99
CA ASP A 68 6.04 7.95 4.88
C ASP A 68 5.65 7.16 3.63
N GLU A 69 4.36 7.11 3.33
CA GLU A 69 3.84 6.43 2.14
C GLU A 69 4.35 7.09 0.87
N ASP A 70 4.30 8.42 0.78
CA ASP A 70 4.80 9.17 -0.37
C ASP A 70 6.28 8.90 -0.61
N TYR A 71 7.07 8.91 0.46
CA TYR A 71 8.49 8.58 0.39
C TYR A 71 8.72 7.16 -0.13
N ALA A 72 7.95 6.20 0.38
CA ALA A 72 8.06 4.80 -0.03
C ALA A 72 7.70 4.61 -1.51
N ILE A 73 6.66 5.29 -1.99
CA ILE A 73 6.27 5.21 -3.40
C ILE A 73 7.39 5.77 -4.28
N LYS A 74 7.98 6.90 -3.90
CA LYS A 74 9.10 7.49 -4.62
C LYS A 74 10.32 6.56 -4.65
N GLN A 75 10.62 5.90 -3.54
CA GLN A 75 11.67 4.89 -3.50
C GLN A 75 11.38 3.72 -4.42
N GLY A 76 10.15 3.23 -4.40
CA GLY A 76 9.73 2.13 -5.26
C GLY A 76 9.90 2.46 -6.73
N VAL A 77 9.47 3.65 -7.14
CA VAL A 77 9.66 4.14 -8.52
C VAL A 77 11.14 4.19 -8.87
N SER A 78 11.98 4.68 -7.97
CA SER A 78 13.43 4.74 -8.17
C SER A 78 14.04 3.36 -8.35
N LEU A 79 13.50 2.34 -7.68
CA LEU A 79 13.95 0.95 -7.80
C LEU A 79 13.33 0.22 -9.00
N GLY A 80 12.47 0.90 -9.77
CA GLY A 80 11.78 0.29 -10.90
C GLY A 80 10.59 -0.57 -10.51
N ILE A 81 10.07 -0.42 -9.28
CA ILE A 81 8.91 -1.18 -8.82
C ILE A 81 7.62 -0.47 -9.25
N PRO A 82 6.76 -1.10 -10.07
CA PRO A 82 5.51 -0.47 -10.48
C PRO A 82 4.54 -0.35 -9.30
N TYR A 83 3.70 0.68 -9.32
CA TYR A 83 2.65 0.81 -8.34
C TYR A 83 1.31 1.13 -9.00
N LEU A 84 0.23 0.73 -8.35
CA LEU A 84 -1.14 0.97 -8.79
C LEU A 84 -1.91 1.62 -7.64
N GLY A 85 -2.47 2.80 -7.87
CA GLY A 85 -3.36 3.44 -6.93
C GLY A 85 -4.80 3.06 -7.21
N ILE A 86 -5.52 2.57 -6.20
CA ILE A 86 -6.94 2.26 -6.29
C ILE A 86 -7.67 3.22 -5.37
N CYS A 87 -8.47 4.11 -5.95
CA CYS A 87 -9.28 5.07 -5.21
C CYS A 87 -10.74 4.64 -5.26
N LEU A 88 -11.33 4.47 -4.11
CA LEU A 88 -12.73 4.08 -3.99
C LEU A 88 -13.63 5.26 -3.67
#